data_48bdfb47a4fe0b459fdbf71be437e7c5
#
_entry.id   48bdfb47a4fe0b459fdbf71be437e7c5
#
_cell.length_a   1.000
_cell.length_b   1.000
_cell.length_c   1.000
_cell.angle_alpha   90.00
_cell.angle_beta   90.00
_cell.angle_gamma   90.00
#
_symmetry.space_group_name_H-M   'P 1'
#
loop_
_entity.id
_entity.type
_entity.pdbx_description
1 polymer ?
#
loop_
_entity_poly.entity_id
_entity_poly.type
_entity_poly.pdbx_seq_one_letter_code
_entity_poly.pdbx_strand_id
1 'polypeptide(L)'
;KFELPPANDNMRRVFAYLLNRRGIDKDVLYAFVHKKMIYESAQYHNVVFLGFDKDGIPHHANKRGTSSSSTYKGNAVGSVPEYSFHWNGKSDRLYLFEAPIDMLSFISLYHKSLAFSAESGKGGYTAGNLPDCTKFGRCTWRDHSYAAACSVSDKVLFQCLHDNSNIRNVSICFDSDEPGQLAA
;
A
#
# COMPACT_ATOMS: atom_id res chain seq x y z
N LYS A 1 -4.88 21.65 -10.77
CA LYS A 1 -3.49 21.48 -10.31
C LYS A 1 -3.51 20.66 -9.04
N PHE A 2 -2.62 19.65 -8.90
CA PHE A 2 -2.48 18.85 -7.69
C PHE A 2 -2.00 19.70 -6.52
N GLU A 3 -2.67 19.55 -5.36
CA GLU A 3 -2.36 20.27 -4.14
C GLU A 3 -1.86 19.30 -3.08
N LEU A 4 -0.55 19.33 -2.81
CA LEU A 4 0.07 18.50 -1.79
C LEU A 4 -0.36 18.97 -0.39
N PRO A 5 -1.01 18.12 0.43
CA PRO A 5 -1.40 18.49 1.79
C PRO A 5 -0.16 18.85 2.63
N PRO A 6 -0.16 20.01 3.34
CA PRO A 6 0.97 20.39 4.18
C PRO A 6 1.27 19.35 5.24
N ALA A 7 2.57 19.04 5.42
CA ALA A 7 3.02 18.09 6.43
C ALA A 7 3.04 18.72 7.82
N ASN A 8 2.70 17.92 8.84
CA ASN A 8 2.87 18.26 10.24
C ASN A 8 4.35 18.06 10.66
N ASP A 9 4.78 18.73 11.72
CA ASP A 9 6.16 18.66 12.24
C ASP A 9 6.51 17.28 12.82
N ASN A 10 5.51 16.47 13.16
CA ASN A 10 5.68 15.12 13.67
C ASN A 10 4.59 14.17 13.13
N MET A 11 4.75 12.87 13.41
CA MET A 11 3.85 11.83 12.94
C MET A 11 3.21 11.01 14.08
N ARG A 12 3.09 11.58 15.28
CA ARG A 12 2.67 10.83 16.48
C ARG A 12 1.30 10.19 16.33
N ARG A 13 0.32 10.91 15.79
CA ARG A 13 -1.05 10.37 15.58
C ARG A 13 -1.09 9.33 14.50
N VAL A 14 -0.34 9.52 13.43
CA VAL A 14 -0.23 8.56 12.33
C VAL A 14 0.41 7.26 12.81
N PHE A 15 1.52 7.34 13.58
CA PHE A 15 2.13 6.13 14.15
C PHE A 15 1.18 5.42 15.12
N ALA A 16 0.54 6.14 16.05
CA ALA A 16 -0.43 5.54 16.96
C ALA A 16 -1.59 4.88 16.20
N TYR A 17 -2.10 5.52 15.17
CA TYR A 17 -3.20 4.99 14.37
C TYR A 17 -2.77 3.73 13.58
N LEU A 18 -1.68 3.80 12.83
CA LEU A 18 -1.29 2.69 11.95
C LEU A 18 -0.73 1.50 12.73
N LEU A 19 0.12 1.73 13.74
CA LEU A 19 0.72 0.64 14.53
C LEU A 19 -0.28 0.03 15.51
N ASN A 20 -0.93 0.86 16.35
CA ASN A 20 -1.69 0.34 17.46
C ASN A 20 -3.15 0.03 17.09
N ARG A 21 -3.78 0.85 16.24
CA ARG A 21 -5.18 0.66 15.89
C ARG A 21 -5.36 -0.22 14.65
N ARG A 22 -4.47 -0.11 13.67
CA ARG A 22 -4.53 -0.88 12.41
C ARG A 22 -3.64 -2.12 12.41
N GLY A 23 -2.72 -2.24 13.36
CA GLY A 23 -1.84 -3.40 13.48
C GLY A 23 -0.81 -3.52 12.35
N ILE A 24 -0.54 -2.41 11.65
CA ILE A 24 0.47 -2.38 10.58
C ILE A 24 1.83 -2.70 11.21
N ASP A 25 2.58 -3.56 10.55
CA ASP A 25 3.91 -3.93 10.99
C ASP A 25 4.86 -2.73 11.00
N LYS A 26 5.70 -2.63 12.03
CA LYS A 26 6.60 -1.50 12.23
C LYS A 26 7.60 -1.35 11.10
N ASP A 27 8.22 -2.44 10.66
CA ASP A 27 9.26 -2.41 9.62
C ASP A 27 8.67 -2.08 8.25
N VAL A 28 7.45 -2.54 8.00
CA VAL A 28 6.67 -2.17 6.82
C VAL A 28 6.38 -0.67 6.85
N LEU A 29 5.81 -0.15 7.94
CA LEU A 29 5.47 1.28 8.06
C LEU A 29 6.71 2.17 7.87
N TYR A 30 7.82 1.84 8.55
CA TYR A 30 9.07 2.61 8.43
C TYR A 30 9.61 2.63 7.00
N ALA A 31 9.48 1.54 6.24
CA ALA A 31 9.93 1.51 4.84
C ALA A 31 9.20 2.55 3.98
N PHE A 32 7.88 2.69 4.14
CA PHE A 32 7.09 3.69 3.42
C PHE A 32 7.33 5.12 3.93
N VAL A 33 7.51 5.30 5.24
CA VAL A 33 7.81 6.61 5.84
C VAL A 33 9.17 7.12 5.37
N HIS A 34 10.21 6.28 5.36
CA HIS A 34 11.55 6.66 4.88
C HIS A 34 11.55 7.03 3.38
N LYS A 35 10.66 6.44 2.60
CA LYS A 35 10.43 6.83 1.19
C LYS A 35 9.53 8.06 1.05
N LYS A 36 9.16 8.71 2.15
CA LYS A 36 8.26 9.88 2.18
C LYS A 36 6.88 9.62 1.54
N MET A 37 6.48 8.36 1.51
CA MET A 37 5.19 7.95 0.95
C MET A 37 4.04 8.07 1.94
N ILE A 38 4.36 8.15 3.24
CA ILE A 38 3.37 8.30 4.32
C ILE A 38 3.83 9.41 5.25
N TYR A 39 2.91 10.33 5.56
CA TYR A 39 3.14 11.39 6.55
C TYR A 39 1.83 11.82 7.24
N GLU A 40 1.96 12.66 8.26
CA GLU A 40 0.83 13.29 8.97
C GLU A 40 0.56 14.67 8.38
N SER A 41 -0.69 14.98 8.03
CA SER A 41 -1.04 16.33 7.58
C SER A 41 -1.08 17.32 8.74
N ALA A 42 -0.65 18.56 8.51
CA ALA A 42 -0.72 19.65 9.50
C ALA A 42 -2.18 19.93 9.88
N GLN A 43 -3.08 19.97 8.91
CA GLN A 43 -4.50 20.15 9.17
C GLN A 43 -5.15 18.78 9.45
N TYR A 44 -5.87 18.69 10.55
CA TYR A 44 -6.64 17.51 11.02
C TYR A 44 -5.81 16.27 11.36
N HIS A 45 -4.48 16.29 11.26
CA HIS A 45 -3.60 15.16 11.58
C HIS A 45 -4.00 13.84 10.88
N ASN A 46 -4.45 13.94 9.64
CA ASN A 46 -4.78 12.77 8.83
C ASN A 46 -3.53 12.02 8.42
N VAL A 47 -3.62 10.69 8.23
CA VAL A 47 -2.63 9.97 7.43
C VAL A 47 -2.76 10.45 5.99
N VAL A 48 -1.64 10.78 5.37
CA VAL A 48 -1.53 11.06 3.94
C VAL A 48 -0.70 9.95 3.31
N PHE A 49 -1.25 9.31 2.28
CA PHE A 49 -0.61 8.30 1.46
C PHE A 49 -0.33 8.91 0.09
N LEU A 50 0.95 9.06 -0.26
CA LEU A 50 1.39 9.67 -1.51
C LEU A 50 1.66 8.64 -2.58
N GLY A 51 1.22 8.96 -3.79
CA GLY A 51 1.61 8.27 -5.00
C GLY A 51 2.46 9.17 -5.89
N PHE A 52 3.46 8.58 -6.51
CA PHE A 52 4.51 9.26 -7.27
C PHE A 52 4.55 8.74 -8.71
N ASP A 53 5.04 9.57 -9.62
CA ASP A 53 5.46 9.09 -10.93
C ASP A 53 6.86 8.44 -10.88
N LYS A 54 7.35 7.98 -12.02
CA LYS A 54 8.67 7.37 -12.18
C LYS A 54 9.84 8.31 -11.84
N ASP A 55 9.62 9.62 -11.90
CA ASP A 55 10.62 10.66 -11.61
C ASP A 55 10.60 11.07 -10.13
N GLY A 56 9.73 10.45 -9.32
CA GLY A 56 9.59 10.72 -7.89
C GLY A 56 8.80 11.99 -7.59
N ILE A 57 8.00 12.48 -8.53
CA ILE A 57 7.14 13.64 -8.35
C ILE A 57 5.78 13.16 -7.82
N PRO A 58 5.25 13.75 -6.72
CA PRO A 58 3.95 13.35 -6.18
C PRO A 58 2.82 13.89 -7.05
N HIS A 59 1.88 13.03 -7.43
CA HIS A 59 0.71 13.36 -8.22
C HIS A 59 -0.61 12.95 -7.56
N HIS A 60 -0.55 12.14 -6.51
CA HIS A 60 -1.75 11.68 -5.82
C HIS A 60 -1.53 11.67 -4.31
N ALA A 61 -2.55 12.04 -3.54
CA ALA A 61 -2.55 11.94 -2.09
C ALA A 61 -3.92 11.46 -1.59
N ASN A 62 -3.96 10.24 -1.05
CA ASN A 62 -5.12 9.74 -0.33
C ASN A 62 -4.99 10.10 1.15
N LYS A 63 -6.10 10.52 1.78
CA LYS A 63 -6.14 10.97 3.17
C LYS A 63 -7.08 10.09 3.99
N ARG A 64 -6.67 9.75 5.21
CA ARG A 64 -7.46 8.98 6.17
C ARG A 64 -7.41 9.62 7.56
N GLY A 65 -8.59 9.86 8.16
CA GLY A 65 -8.69 10.38 9.52
C GLY A 65 -8.11 9.43 10.56
N THR A 66 -7.37 9.98 11.53
CA THR A 66 -6.71 9.21 12.61
C THR A 66 -7.52 9.16 13.89
N SER A 67 -8.49 10.05 14.09
CA SER A 67 -9.36 10.07 15.27
C SER A 67 -10.24 8.81 15.36
N SER A 68 -10.55 8.38 16.57
CA SER A 68 -11.43 7.23 16.82
C SER A 68 -12.85 7.43 16.28
N SER A 69 -13.32 8.67 16.25
CA SER A 69 -14.63 9.06 15.72
C SER A 69 -14.61 9.42 14.24
N SER A 70 -13.43 9.49 13.60
CA SER A 70 -13.35 9.91 12.20
C SER A 70 -13.59 8.74 11.25
N THR A 71 -14.55 8.92 10.36
CA THR A 71 -14.76 8.08 9.17
C THR A 71 -14.18 8.70 7.89
N TYR A 72 -13.49 9.85 8.02
CA TYR A 72 -12.99 10.59 6.88
C TYR A 72 -12.02 9.76 6.03
N LYS A 73 -12.32 9.68 4.74
CA LYS A 73 -11.48 9.16 3.67
C LYS A 73 -11.68 9.99 2.41
N GLY A 74 -10.63 10.26 1.66
CA GLY A 74 -10.74 11.01 0.41
C GLY A 74 -9.39 11.37 -0.18
N ASN A 75 -9.42 11.81 -1.42
CA ASN A 75 -8.21 12.24 -2.13
C ASN A 75 -8.02 13.75 -1.98
N ALA A 76 -6.78 14.22 -2.10
CA ALA A 76 -6.47 15.65 -2.19
C ALA A 76 -6.94 16.20 -3.54
N VAL A 77 -7.19 17.51 -3.57
CA VAL A 77 -7.61 18.22 -4.80
C VAL A 77 -6.54 18.02 -5.89
N GLY A 78 -7.00 17.72 -7.10
CA GLY A 78 -6.12 17.51 -8.25
C GLY A 78 -5.31 16.22 -8.24
N SER A 79 -5.62 15.28 -7.35
CA SER A 79 -5.02 13.94 -7.36
C SER A 79 -5.28 13.22 -8.67
N VAL A 80 -4.25 12.61 -9.24
CA VAL A 80 -4.27 11.86 -10.51
C VAL A 80 -4.34 10.37 -10.19
N PRO A 81 -5.45 9.66 -10.51
CA PRO A 81 -5.66 8.27 -10.11
C PRO A 81 -4.61 7.29 -10.63
N GLU A 82 -4.01 7.57 -11.78
CA GLU A 82 -2.94 6.78 -12.39
C GLU A 82 -1.74 6.62 -11.43
N TYR A 83 -1.48 7.62 -10.62
CA TYR A 83 -0.38 7.65 -9.65
C TYR A 83 -0.87 7.45 -8.22
N SER A 84 -1.92 6.65 -8.00
CA SER A 84 -2.36 6.30 -6.65
C SER A 84 -1.25 5.64 -5.84
N PHE A 85 -1.45 5.51 -4.53
CA PHE A 85 -0.47 4.94 -3.61
C PHE A 85 -0.02 3.54 -4.05
N HIS A 86 1.26 3.36 -4.39
CA HIS A 86 1.80 2.12 -4.91
C HIS A 86 3.27 1.91 -4.49
N TRP A 87 3.71 0.66 -4.56
CA TRP A 87 5.10 0.25 -4.37
C TRP A 87 5.53 -0.60 -5.56
N ASN A 88 6.63 -0.24 -6.20
CA ASN A 88 7.20 -0.99 -7.32
C ASN A 88 8.29 -1.94 -6.82
N GLY A 89 8.04 -3.24 -6.96
CA GLY A 89 9.00 -4.30 -6.74
C GLY A 89 9.67 -4.75 -8.04
N LYS A 90 10.50 -5.79 -7.94
CA LYS A 90 11.27 -6.34 -9.09
C LYS A 90 10.69 -7.65 -9.62
N SER A 91 9.75 -8.27 -8.89
CA SER A 91 9.13 -9.53 -9.31
C SER A 91 8.10 -9.31 -10.41
N ASP A 92 7.62 -10.40 -10.97
CA ASP A 92 6.58 -10.42 -12.00
C ASP A 92 5.15 -10.27 -11.44
N ARG A 93 5.00 -9.93 -10.15
CA ARG A 93 3.72 -9.96 -9.45
C ARG A 93 3.30 -8.59 -8.91
N LEU A 94 2.02 -8.25 -9.17
CA LEU A 94 1.34 -7.07 -8.65
C LEU A 94 0.11 -7.49 -7.84
N TYR A 95 -0.06 -6.90 -6.66
CA TYR A 95 -1.26 -7.01 -5.83
C TYR A 95 -2.00 -5.67 -5.84
N LEU A 96 -3.29 -5.70 -6.18
CA LEU A 96 -4.15 -4.51 -6.26
C LEU A 96 -5.19 -4.52 -5.14
N PHE A 97 -5.30 -3.40 -4.40
CA PHE A 97 -6.18 -3.20 -3.26
C PHE A 97 -7.10 -2.01 -3.48
N GLU A 98 -8.21 -1.92 -2.73
CA GLU A 98 -9.08 -0.76 -2.76
C GLU A 98 -8.46 0.44 -2.04
N ALA A 99 -7.87 0.22 -0.87
CA ALA A 99 -7.33 1.29 -0.05
C ALA A 99 -5.89 1.04 0.43
N PRO A 100 -5.11 2.12 0.71
CA PRO A 100 -3.74 2.02 1.20
C PRO A 100 -3.58 1.21 2.50
N ILE A 101 -4.59 1.25 3.39
CA ILE A 101 -4.53 0.52 4.66
C ILE A 101 -4.63 -0.98 4.42
N ASP A 102 -5.46 -1.44 3.49
CA ASP A 102 -5.61 -2.84 3.15
C ASP A 102 -4.33 -3.39 2.52
N MET A 103 -3.73 -2.60 1.63
CA MET A 103 -2.41 -2.89 1.07
C MET A 103 -1.33 -3.03 2.17
N LEU A 104 -1.25 -2.08 3.10
CA LEU A 104 -0.28 -2.15 4.20
C LEU A 104 -0.55 -3.31 5.16
N SER A 105 -1.82 -3.63 5.42
CA SER A 105 -2.22 -4.78 6.24
C SER A 105 -1.79 -6.09 5.61
N PHE A 106 -2.03 -6.27 4.32
CA PHE A 106 -1.58 -7.44 3.57
C PHE A 106 -0.06 -7.58 3.62
N ILE A 107 0.68 -6.51 3.32
CA ILE A 107 2.15 -6.50 3.37
C ILE A 107 2.66 -6.88 4.76
N SER A 108 2.00 -6.38 5.82
CA SER A 108 2.36 -6.68 7.21
C SER A 108 2.15 -8.16 7.55
N LEU A 109 1.04 -8.75 7.12
CA LEU A 109 0.76 -10.18 7.32
C LEU A 109 1.77 -11.04 6.54
N TYR A 110 2.07 -10.67 5.31
CA TYR A 110 3.05 -11.35 4.48
C TYR A 110 4.45 -11.29 5.10
N HIS A 111 4.88 -10.12 5.58
CA HIS A 111 6.15 -9.94 6.28
C HIS A 111 6.26 -10.84 7.52
N LYS A 112 5.23 -10.89 8.35
CA LYS A 112 5.19 -11.76 9.55
C LYS A 112 5.20 -13.24 9.18
N SER A 113 4.52 -13.66 8.13
CA SER A 113 4.51 -15.07 7.69
C SER A 113 5.90 -15.54 7.25
N LEU A 114 6.67 -14.69 6.58
CA LEU A 114 8.05 -14.99 6.19
C LEU A 114 8.97 -15.14 7.41
N ALA A 115 8.83 -14.26 8.42
CA ALA A 115 9.61 -14.35 9.66
C ALA A 115 9.31 -15.67 10.41
N PHE A 116 8.04 -16.02 10.57
CA PHE A 116 7.62 -17.27 11.21
C PHE A 116 8.14 -18.51 10.51
N SER A 117 8.12 -18.52 9.18
CA SER A 117 8.66 -19.64 8.37
C SER A 117 10.17 -19.80 8.53
N ALA A 118 10.90 -18.69 8.68
CA ALA A 118 12.35 -18.71 8.88
C ALA A 118 12.74 -19.28 10.26
N GLU A 119 11.94 -18.99 11.31
CA GLU A 119 12.20 -19.45 12.67
C GLU A 119 11.78 -20.92 12.91
N SER A 120 10.66 -21.36 12.32
CA SER A 120 10.08 -22.67 12.58
C SER A 120 10.74 -23.82 11.81
N GLY A 121 11.51 -23.52 10.76
CA GLY A 121 12.09 -24.56 9.86
C GLY A 121 11.03 -25.40 9.13
N LYS A 122 9.75 -25.17 9.39
CA LYS A 122 8.62 -25.81 8.72
C LYS A 122 8.21 -24.93 7.56
N GLY A 123 8.17 -25.49 6.38
CA GLY A 123 7.68 -24.82 5.18
C GLY A 123 6.41 -24.04 5.51
N GLY A 124 6.45 -22.73 5.29
CA GLY A 124 5.41 -21.81 5.73
C GLY A 124 4.03 -22.24 5.25
N TYR A 125 3.01 -21.75 5.94
CA TYR A 125 1.63 -21.87 5.53
C TYR A 125 1.52 -21.58 4.03
N THR A 126 1.19 -22.59 3.26
CA THR A 126 0.66 -22.41 1.93
C THR A 126 -0.75 -21.84 2.07
N ALA A 127 -0.87 -20.55 2.38
CA ALA A 127 -2.05 -19.82 1.95
C ALA A 127 -2.03 -19.98 0.42
N GLY A 128 -2.86 -20.84 -0.09
CA GLY A 128 -2.87 -21.23 -1.49
C GLY A 128 -2.91 -19.99 -2.38
N ASN A 129 -1.81 -19.67 -3.01
CA ASN A 129 -1.49 -18.57 -3.92
C ASN A 129 -0.42 -17.57 -3.44
N LEU A 130 0.26 -17.77 -2.29
CA LEU A 130 1.50 -17.03 -2.05
C LEU A 130 2.54 -17.50 -3.09
N PRO A 131 3.26 -16.56 -3.73
CA PRO A 131 4.17 -16.90 -4.82
C PRO A 131 5.23 -17.89 -4.36
N ASP A 132 5.49 -18.90 -5.16
CA ASP A 132 6.65 -19.78 -5.01
C ASP A 132 7.92 -18.97 -5.26
N CYS A 133 8.41 -18.30 -4.22
CA CYS A 133 9.65 -17.54 -4.25
C CYS A 133 10.88 -18.41 -4.14
N THR A 134 10.74 -19.75 -4.14
CA THR A 134 11.85 -20.71 -3.94
C THR A 134 12.86 -20.69 -5.08
N LYS A 135 12.47 -20.20 -6.26
CA LYS A 135 13.36 -20.13 -7.43
C LYS A 135 14.38 -18.98 -7.38
N PHE A 136 14.22 -17.97 -6.50
CA PHE A 136 15.05 -16.76 -6.50
C PHE A 136 15.68 -16.41 -5.14
N GLY A 137 15.85 -17.38 -4.24
CA GLY A 137 16.32 -17.09 -2.90
C GLY A 137 15.21 -16.51 -2.00
N ARG A 138 15.54 -15.96 -0.82
CA ARG A 138 14.57 -15.40 0.11
C ARG A 138 13.90 -14.16 -0.48
N CYS A 139 12.73 -14.35 -1.12
CA CYS A 139 11.89 -13.26 -1.57
C CYS A 139 11.31 -12.54 -0.35
N THR A 140 11.36 -11.22 -0.36
CA THR A 140 10.76 -10.38 0.67
C THR A 140 9.52 -9.68 0.10
N TRP A 141 8.69 -9.10 0.95
CA TRP A 141 7.56 -8.30 0.47
C TRP A 141 8.01 -7.16 -0.47
N ARG A 142 9.24 -6.64 -0.29
CA ARG A 142 9.77 -5.54 -1.13
C ARG A 142 10.01 -5.93 -2.59
N ASP A 143 10.08 -7.20 -2.87
CA ASP A 143 10.32 -7.70 -4.22
C ASP A 143 9.06 -7.69 -5.08
N HIS A 144 7.86 -7.66 -4.47
CA HIS A 144 6.59 -7.59 -5.17
C HIS A 144 6.12 -6.15 -5.37
N SER A 145 5.26 -5.96 -6.38
CA SER A 145 4.58 -4.69 -6.61
C SER A 145 3.21 -4.68 -5.92
N TYR A 146 2.80 -3.53 -5.42
CA TYR A 146 1.53 -3.31 -4.75
C TYR A 146 0.95 -1.98 -5.16
N ALA A 147 -0.36 -1.91 -5.34
CA ALA A 147 -1.06 -0.67 -5.64
C ALA A 147 -2.41 -0.61 -4.90
N ALA A 148 -2.82 0.59 -4.51
CA ALA A 148 -4.13 0.86 -3.96
C ALA A 148 -4.89 1.80 -4.91
N ALA A 149 -6.08 1.41 -5.36
CA ALA A 149 -6.88 2.19 -6.30
C ALA A 149 -7.33 3.54 -5.73
N CYS A 150 -7.54 3.62 -4.40
CA CYS A 150 -7.99 4.81 -3.67
C CYS A 150 -9.34 5.38 -4.17
N SER A 151 -10.00 4.68 -5.06
CA SER A 151 -11.33 4.92 -5.64
C SER A 151 -11.70 3.71 -6.50
N VAL A 152 -12.90 3.67 -7.04
CA VAL A 152 -13.30 2.65 -8.04
C VAL A 152 -12.66 3.03 -9.38
N SER A 153 -11.36 2.76 -9.55
CA SER A 153 -10.63 3.09 -10.78
C SER A 153 -9.49 2.09 -11.01
N ASP A 154 -9.44 1.55 -12.21
CA ASP A 154 -8.40 0.64 -12.70
C ASP A 154 -7.12 1.36 -13.19
N LYS A 155 -7.12 2.68 -13.21
CA LYS A 155 -6.06 3.49 -13.82
C LYS A 155 -4.68 3.23 -13.23
N VAL A 156 -4.57 3.07 -11.90
CA VAL A 156 -3.29 2.74 -11.28
C VAL A 156 -2.77 1.37 -11.69
N LEU A 157 -3.66 0.41 -11.95
CA LEU A 157 -3.28 -0.91 -12.46
C LEU A 157 -2.60 -0.77 -13.82
N PHE A 158 -3.24 -0.09 -14.76
CA PHE A 158 -2.67 0.10 -16.10
C PHE A 158 -1.36 0.91 -16.07
N GLN A 159 -1.26 1.92 -15.19
CA GLN A 159 -0.02 2.66 -15.02
C GLN A 159 1.11 1.77 -14.47
N CYS A 160 0.85 0.95 -13.46
CA CYS A 160 1.83 0.00 -12.93
C CYS A 160 2.30 -1.02 -13.99
N LEU A 161 1.38 -1.52 -14.82
CA LEU A 161 1.71 -2.44 -15.91
C LEU A 161 2.55 -1.76 -17.01
N HIS A 162 2.25 -0.49 -17.30
CA HIS A 162 3.00 0.31 -18.27
C HIS A 162 4.44 0.59 -17.76
N ASP A 163 4.57 0.97 -16.49
CA ASP A 163 5.85 1.39 -15.91
C ASP A 163 6.75 0.18 -15.55
N ASN A 164 6.18 -0.99 -15.34
CA ASN A 164 6.90 -2.22 -15.01
C ASN A 164 6.52 -3.37 -15.96
N SER A 165 7.23 -3.45 -17.06
CA SER A 165 7.02 -4.48 -18.09
C SER A 165 7.33 -5.93 -17.62
N ASN A 166 7.90 -6.12 -16.42
CA ASN A 166 8.14 -7.46 -15.86
C ASN A 166 6.88 -8.07 -15.24
N ILE A 167 5.87 -7.29 -14.91
CA ILE A 167 4.64 -7.81 -14.30
C ILE A 167 3.93 -8.75 -15.29
N ARG A 168 3.62 -9.98 -14.82
CA ARG A 168 2.90 -11.02 -15.57
C ARG A 168 1.69 -11.54 -14.80
N ASN A 169 1.69 -11.37 -13.49
CA ASN A 169 0.70 -11.89 -12.58
C ASN A 169 0.08 -10.75 -11.78
N VAL A 170 -1.23 -10.56 -11.89
CA VAL A 170 -1.99 -9.58 -11.11
C VAL A 170 -2.94 -10.33 -10.19
N SER A 171 -2.92 -9.97 -8.91
CA SER A 171 -3.88 -10.45 -7.91
C SER A 171 -4.74 -9.28 -7.45
N ILE A 172 -6.05 -9.37 -7.69
CA ILE A 172 -7.02 -8.36 -7.22
C ILE A 172 -7.46 -8.77 -5.82
N CYS A 173 -7.26 -7.88 -4.86
CA CYS A 173 -7.50 -8.07 -3.43
C CYS A 173 -8.52 -7.01 -2.94
N PHE A 174 -9.68 -6.96 -3.58
CA PHE A 174 -10.77 -6.05 -3.21
C PHE A 174 -11.64 -6.68 -2.11
N ASP A 175 -12.43 -5.85 -1.44
CA ASP A 175 -13.37 -6.32 -0.43
C ASP A 175 -14.43 -7.24 -1.06
N SER A 176 -14.91 -8.24 -0.30
CA SER A 176 -15.92 -9.19 -0.77
C SER A 176 -17.34 -8.63 -0.72
N ASP A 177 -17.51 -7.30 -0.68
CA ASP A 177 -18.81 -6.65 -0.82
C ASP A 177 -19.23 -6.52 -2.28
N GLU A 178 -20.48 -6.15 -2.52
CA GLU A 178 -21.05 -6.05 -3.88
C GLU A 178 -20.24 -5.07 -4.77
N PRO A 179 -19.86 -3.86 -4.34
CA PRO A 179 -19.02 -2.97 -5.12
C PRO A 179 -17.65 -3.54 -5.45
N GLY A 180 -16.99 -4.21 -4.51
CA GLY A 180 -15.68 -4.82 -4.71
C GLY A 180 -15.72 -5.99 -5.70
N GLN A 181 -16.79 -6.80 -5.67
CA GLN A 181 -17.00 -7.90 -6.63
C GLN A 181 -17.29 -7.40 -8.06
N LEU A 182 -17.99 -6.28 -8.20
CA LEU A 182 -18.26 -5.67 -9.51
C LEU A 182 -17.03 -4.97 -10.11
N ALA A 183 -16.07 -4.55 -9.28
CA ALA A 183 -14.86 -3.87 -9.70
C ALA A 183 -13.68 -4.83 -10.00
N ALA A 184 -13.76 -6.09 -9.58
CA ALA A 184 -12.74 -7.12 -9.79
C ALA A 184 -12.93 -7.86 -11.11
#